data_ee98917163712837af91073b84ac28c1
#
_entry.id   ee98917163712837af91073b84ac28c1
#
_cell.length_a   1.000
_cell.length_b   1.000
_cell.length_c   1.000
_cell.angle_alpha   90.00
_cell.angle_beta   90.00
_cell.angle_gamma   90.00
#
_symmetry.space_group_name_H-M   'P 1'
#
loop_
_entity.id
_entity.type
_entity.pdbx_description
1 polymer ?
#
loop_
_entity_poly.entity_id
_entity_poly.type
_entity_poly.pdbx_seq_one_letter_code
_entity_poly.pdbx_strand_id
1 'polypeptide(L)'
;MKTIKLFFAMAILLATVSSANAQDAKYHLRDFGPKLTTTSIKVYGECGSCKHRIQNALRVEGIKAASWDQNEQLLTVQYNDKIISLDKIQSLVAAVGHDTEKVRANDVVYNALPDCCHYPRRS
;
A
#
# COMPACT_ATOMS: atom_id res chain seq x y z
N MET A 1 55.51 52.82 -2.66
CA MET A 1 55.18 51.78 -3.65
C MET A 1 55.43 50.36 -3.21
N LYS A 2 55.63 50.13 -1.94
CA LYS A 2 55.86 48.74 -1.41
C LYS A 2 54.68 48.13 -0.69
N THR A 3 53.55 48.82 -0.66
CA THR A 3 52.37 48.36 0.09
C THR A 3 51.26 47.74 -0.75
N ILE A 4 51.40 47.74 -2.06
CA ILE A 4 50.34 47.22 -2.98
C ILE A 4 50.49 45.71 -3.25
N LYS A 5 51.64 45.11 -2.93
CA LYS A 5 51.91 43.70 -3.20
C LYS A 5 51.36 42.74 -2.13
N LEU A 6 50.89 43.23 -1.02
CA LEU A 6 50.39 42.40 0.08
C LEU A 6 48.90 42.13 0.03
N PHE A 7 48.16 42.82 -0.82
CA PHE A 7 46.69 42.60 -0.94
C PHE A 7 46.30 41.54 -1.96
N PHE A 8 47.21 41.13 -2.83
CA PHE A 8 46.93 40.11 -3.83
C PHE A 8 47.11 38.68 -3.38
N ALA A 9 47.74 38.46 -2.26
CA ALA A 9 47.97 37.11 -1.70
C ALA A 9 46.83 36.57 -0.83
N MET A 10 45.82 37.42 -0.56
CA MET A 10 44.77 37.05 0.37
C MET A 10 43.44 36.69 -0.34
N ALA A 11 43.40 36.78 -1.65
CA ALA A 11 42.18 36.52 -2.44
C ALA A 11 42.07 35.10 -3.01
N ILE A 12 43.02 34.22 -2.72
CA ILE A 12 43.05 32.85 -3.32
C ILE A 12 42.65 31.77 -2.31
N LEU A 13 42.34 32.11 -1.05
CA LEU A 13 42.02 31.12 -0.04
C LEU A 13 40.54 30.91 0.27
N LEU A 14 39.64 31.35 -0.59
CA LEU A 14 38.19 31.25 -0.38
C LEU A 14 37.44 30.42 -1.44
N ALA A 15 38.11 29.51 -2.12
CA ALA A 15 37.45 28.66 -3.11
C ALA A 15 37.65 27.17 -2.89
N THR A 16 37.56 26.72 -1.63
CA THR A 16 37.29 25.31 -1.36
C THR A 16 36.07 25.20 -0.45
N VAL A 17 34.97 25.69 -0.92
CA VAL A 17 33.70 25.17 -0.42
C VAL A 17 33.59 23.79 -1.04
N SER A 18 33.96 22.80 -0.27
CA SER A 18 33.61 21.42 -0.55
C SER A 18 32.13 21.38 -0.82
N SER A 19 31.74 21.12 -2.05
CA SER A 19 30.41 20.65 -2.36
C SER A 19 30.19 19.42 -1.51
N ALA A 20 29.58 19.57 -0.36
CA ALA A 20 29.02 18.47 0.37
C ALA A 20 28.08 17.77 -0.61
N ASN A 21 28.43 16.54 -0.98
CA ASN A 21 27.62 15.71 -1.84
C ASN A 21 26.22 15.61 -1.26
N ALA A 22 25.28 16.35 -1.83
CA ALA A 22 23.85 16.20 -1.54
C ALA A 22 23.30 14.83 -1.93
N GLN A 23 24.15 13.94 -2.45
CA GLN A 23 23.78 12.59 -2.86
C GLN A 23 23.71 11.61 -1.69
N ASP A 24 24.46 11.83 -0.62
CA ASP A 24 24.44 10.91 0.52
C ASP A 24 23.18 11.03 1.38
N ALA A 25 22.51 12.19 1.34
CA ALA A 25 21.25 12.38 2.07
C ALA A 25 20.06 11.60 1.49
N LYS A 26 20.14 11.17 0.21
CA LYS A 26 19.06 10.39 -0.43
C LYS A 26 19.09 8.90 -0.08
N TYR A 27 20.19 8.39 0.37
CA TYR A 27 20.34 6.96 0.68
C TYR A 27 19.74 6.55 2.01
N HIS A 28 19.72 7.45 2.99
CA HIS A 28 19.26 7.12 4.33
C HIS A 28 17.74 7.22 4.52
N LEU A 29 17.02 7.86 3.61
CA LEU A 29 15.56 8.03 3.73
C LEU A 29 14.75 6.88 3.10
N ARG A 30 15.40 5.91 2.46
CA ARG A 30 14.70 4.82 1.76
C ARG A 30 14.39 3.61 2.63
N ASP A 31 15.01 3.49 3.79
CA ASP A 31 14.98 2.25 4.58
C ASP A 31 14.13 2.28 5.84
N PHE A 32 13.47 3.41 6.15
CA PHE A 32 12.70 3.56 7.38
C PHE A 32 11.21 3.31 7.24
N GLY A 33 10.73 2.94 6.06
CA GLY A 33 9.32 2.57 5.85
C GLY A 33 9.06 1.10 6.15
N PRO A 34 7.87 0.73 6.65
CA PRO A 34 7.49 -0.67 6.77
C PRO A 34 7.53 -1.32 5.39
N LYS A 35 8.16 -2.49 5.31
CA LYS A 35 8.15 -3.28 4.08
C LYS A 35 6.72 -3.75 3.82
N LEU A 36 6.15 -3.33 2.71
CA LEU A 36 4.80 -3.71 2.30
C LEU A 36 4.83 -4.79 1.23
N THR A 37 3.91 -5.73 1.34
CA THR A 37 3.65 -6.77 0.36
C THR A 37 2.43 -6.39 -0.46
N THR A 38 2.48 -6.52 -1.78
CA THR A 38 1.34 -6.33 -2.67
C THR A 38 0.95 -7.67 -3.28
N THR A 39 -0.32 -8.03 -3.16
CA THR A 39 -0.85 -9.30 -3.64
C THR A 39 -2.24 -9.09 -4.22
N SER A 40 -2.59 -9.85 -5.25
CA SER A 40 -3.94 -9.91 -5.80
C SER A 40 -4.56 -11.28 -5.55
N ILE A 41 -5.79 -11.29 -5.08
CA ILE A 41 -6.55 -12.50 -4.79
C ILE A 41 -7.92 -12.43 -5.44
N LYS A 42 -8.48 -13.58 -5.78
CA LYS A 42 -9.84 -13.68 -6.30
C LYS A 42 -10.84 -13.41 -5.19
N VAL A 43 -11.75 -12.46 -5.41
CA VAL A 43 -12.85 -12.13 -4.51
C VAL A 43 -14.11 -11.94 -5.33
N TYR A 44 -15.18 -12.61 -4.94
CA TYR A 44 -16.43 -12.66 -5.70
C TYR A 44 -17.41 -11.57 -5.24
N GLY A 45 -17.90 -10.82 -6.19
CA GLY A 45 -18.86 -9.75 -6.00
C GLY A 45 -19.48 -9.39 -7.35
N GLU A 46 -20.40 -8.42 -7.38
CA GLU A 46 -21.13 -8.12 -8.62
C GLU A 46 -21.28 -6.61 -8.90
N CYS A 47 -21.28 -5.77 -7.90
CA CYS A 47 -21.65 -4.36 -8.08
C CYS A 47 -20.74 -3.40 -7.30
N GLY A 48 -20.93 -2.09 -7.50
CA GLY A 48 -20.20 -1.06 -6.78
C GLY A 48 -20.43 -1.07 -5.26
N SER A 49 -21.60 -1.52 -4.83
CA SER A 49 -21.90 -1.74 -3.41
C SER A 49 -21.04 -2.85 -2.82
N CYS A 50 -20.73 -3.90 -3.58
CA CYS A 50 -19.80 -4.94 -3.18
C CYS A 50 -18.38 -4.39 -3.04
N LYS A 51 -17.97 -3.55 -3.98
CA LYS A 51 -16.66 -2.88 -3.91
C LYS A 51 -16.51 -2.10 -2.60
N HIS A 52 -17.49 -1.30 -2.25
CA HIS A 52 -17.49 -0.54 -0.99
C HIS A 52 -17.39 -1.46 0.22
N ARG A 53 -18.18 -2.51 0.25
CA ARG A 53 -18.21 -3.45 1.37
C ARG A 53 -16.89 -4.18 1.55
N ILE A 54 -16.31 -4.68 0.45
CA ILE A 54 -15.02 -5.37 0.46
C ILE A 54 -13.91 -4.42 0.95
N GLN A 55 -13.84 -3.23 0.38
CA GLN A 55 -12.79 -2.27 0.72
C GLN A 55 -12.93 -1.74 2.15
N ASN A 56 -14.15 -1.52 2.63
CA ASN A 56 -14.39 -1.10 4.02
C ASN A 56 -14.01 -2.16 5.03
N ALA A 57 -14.22 -3.44 4.72
CA ALA A 57 -13.83 -4.55 5.60
C ALA A 57 -12.31 -4.60 5.83
N LEU A 58 -11.54 -4.00 4.94
CA LEU A 58 -10.08 -4.01 4.96
C LEU A 58 -9.46 -2.72 5.50
N ARG A 59 -10.25 -1.85 6.13
CA ARG A 59 -9.76 -0.68 6.85
C ARG A 59 -9.33 -1.07 8.25
N VAL A 60 -8.29 -1.87 8.33
CA VAL A 60 -7.75 -2.39 9.59
C VAL A 60 -6.24 -2.18 9.63
N GLU A 61 -5.68 -2.27 10.83
CA GLU A 61 -4.24 -2.17 11.02
C GLU A 61 -3.50 -3.20 10.18
N GLY A 62 -2.41 -2.77 9.56
CA GLY A 62 -1.58 -3.62 8.71
C GLY A 62 -1.90 -3.54 7.24
N ILE A 63 -3.06 -3.01 6.83
CA ILE A 63 -3.42 -2.82 5.43
C ILE A 63 -3.24 -1.36 5.03
N LYS A 64 -2.37 -1.12 4.07
CA LYS A 64 -2.08 0.20 3.52
C LYS A 64 -3.10 0.63 2.48
N ALA A 65 -3.45 -0.28 1.58
CA ALA A 65 -4.37 -0.03 0.49
C ALA A 65 -5.07 -1.31 0.07
N ALA A 66 -6.32 -1.20 -0.34
CA ALA A 66 -7.11 -2.29 -0.89
C ALA A 66 -7.98 -1.74 -2.02
N SER A 67 -7.94 -2.41 -3.17
CA SER A 67 -8.74 -2.06 -4.34
C SER A 67 -9.30 -3.33 -4.98
N TRP A 68 -10.62 -3.38 -5.13
CA TRP A 68 -11.31 -4.49 -5.77
C TRP A 68 -11.78 -4.09 -7.17
N ASP A 69 -11.40 -4.90 -8.15
CA ASP A 69 -11.80 -4.74 -9.54
C ASP A 69 -13.01 -5.65 -9.83
N GLN A 70 -14.10 -5.03 -10.23
CA GLN A 70 -15.37 -5.73 -10.51
C GLN A 70 -15.27 -6.62 -11.75
N ASN A 71 -14.58 -6.19 -12.80
CA ASN A 71 -14.47 -6.91 -14.05
C ASN A 71 -13.59 -8.16 -13.92
N GLU A 72 -12.46 -8.00 -13.25
CA GLU A 72 -11.51 -9.09 -13.04
C GLU A 72 -11.83 -9.94 -11.81
N GLN A 73 -12.73 -9.47 -10.94
CA GLN A 73 -13.02 -10.10 -9.65
C GLN A 73 -11.74 -10.26 -8.81
N LEU A 74 -10.85 -9.28 -8.87
CA LEU A 74 -9.56 -9.29 -8.18
C LEU A 74 -9.50 -8.20 -7.13
N LEU A 75 -9.09 -8.61 -5.95
CA LEU A 75 -8.74 -7.71 -4.86
C LEU A 75 -7.23 -7.56 -4.81
N THR A 76 -6.73 -6.36 -5.02
CA THR A 76 -5.32 -6.03 -4.84
C THR A 76 -5.15 -5.37 -3.49
N VAL A 77 -4.32 -5.94 -2.64
CA VAL A 77 -4.03 -5.43 -1.30
C VAL A 77 -2.54 -5.15 -1.15
N GLN A 78 -2.25 -4.05 -0.49
CA GLN A 78 -0.91 -3.70 -0.03
C GLN A 78 -0.93 -3.70 1.50
N TYR A 79 -0.13 -4.57 2.10
CA TYR A 79 -0.18 -4.81 3.53
C TYR A 79 1.19 -5.13 4.13
N ASN A 80 1.30 -4.98 5.43
CA ASN A 80 2.47 -5.40 6.20
C ASN A 80 2.24 -6.83 6.70
N ASP A 81 2.97 -7.79 6.14
CA ASP A 81 2.82 -9.21 6.45
C ASP A 81 3.28 -9.58 7.87
N LYS A 82 3.94 -8.67 8.55
CA LYS A 82 4.29 -8.82 9.97
C LYS A 82 3.14 -8.46 10.91
N ILE A 83 2.15 -7.71 10.42
CA ILE A 83 1.00 -7.26 11.21
C ILE A 83 -0.23 -8.09 10.88
N ILE A 84 -0.48 -8.39 9.61
CA ILE A 84 -1.65 -9.12 9.16
C ILE A 84 -1.26 -10.14 8.08
N SER A 85 -1.87 -11.33 8.12
CA SER A 85 -1.65 -12.37 7.12
C SER A 85 -2.65 -12.28 5.97
N LEU A 86 -2.29 -12.84 4.82
CA LEU A 86 -3.21 -12.95 3.69
C LEU A 86 -4.45 -13.78 4.04
N ASP A 87 -4.31 -14.83 4.85
CA ASP A 87 -5.44 -15.63 5.32
C ASP A 87 -6.41 -14.81 6.17
N LYS A 88 -5.88 -13.94 7.03
CA LYS A 88 -6.71 -13.02 7.82
C LYS A 88 -7.44 -12.01 6.92
N ILE A 89 -6.78 -11.50 5.89
CA ILE A 89 -7.40 -10.60 4.90
C ILE A 89 -8.58 -11.30 4.22
N GLN A 90 -8.40 -12.54 3.77
CA GLN A 90 -9.48 -13.31 3.16
C GLN A 90 -10.63 -13.57 4.12
N SER A 91 -10.33 -13.87 5.39
CA SER A 91 -11.35 -14.07 6.42
C SER A 91 -12.17 -12.81 6.69
N LEU A 92 -11.54 -11.64 6.68
CA LEU A 92 -12.23 -10.35 6.85
C LEU A 92 -13.20 -10.08 5.69
N VAL A 93 -12.82 -10.40 4.47
CA VAL A 93 -13.67 -10.26 3.28
C VAL A 93 -14.83 -11.25 3.33
N ALA A 94 -14.57 -12.50 3.67
CA ALA A 94 -15.61 -13.52 3.81
C ALA A 94 -16.60 -13.17 4.93
N ALA A 95 -16.14 -12.56 6.02
CA ALA A 95 -16.98 -12.16 7.14
C ALA A 95 -18.05 -11.14 6.76
N VAL A 96 -17.86 -10.37 5.69
CA VAL A 96 -18.86 -9.42 5.18
C VAL A 96 -19.67 -9.97 4.00
N GLY A 97 -19.56 -11.26 3.71
CA GLY A 97 -20.41 -11.97 2.76
C GLY A 97 -19.81 -12.26 1.39
N HIS A 98 -18.54 -11.96 1.16
CA HIS A 98 -17.88 -12.18 -0.12
C HIS A 98 -16.93 -13.37 -0.09
N ASP A 99 -17.18 -14.36 -0.92
CA ASP A 99 -16.28 -15.51 -1.08
C ASP A 99 -14.94 -15.05 -1.63
N THR A 100 -13.88 -15.64 -1.12
CA THR A 100 -12.53 -15.47 -1.67
C THR A 100 -12.07 -16.77 -2.31
N GLU A 101 -10.88 -16.77 -2.91
CA GLU A 101 -10.33 -17.99 -3.52
C GLU A 101 -10.13 -19.13 -2.51
N LYS A 102 -9.91 -18.82 -1.23
CA LYS A 102 -9.67 -19.84 -0.19
C LYS A 102 -10.76 -19.92 0.87
N VAL A 103 -11.52 -18.85 1.09
CA VAL A 103 -12.50 -18.77 2.17
C VAL A 103 -13.87 -18.51 1.61
N ARG A 104 -14.83 -19.40 1.96
CA ARG A 104 -16.24 -19.23 1.62
C ARG A 104 -16.92 -18.42 2.71
N ALA A 105 -17.70 -17.41 2.33
CA ALA A 105 -18.53 -16.66 3.27
C ALA A 105 -19.63 -17.55 3.85
N ASN A 106 -20.02 -17.24 5.10
CA ASN A 106 -21.17 -17.91 5.72
C ASN A 106 -22.44 -17.64 4.92
N ASP A 107 -23.27 -18.64 4.73
CA ASP A 107 -24.51 -18.55 3.94
C ASP A 107 -25.48 -17.50 4.50
N VAL A 108 -25.57 -17.37 5.83
CA VAL A 108 -26.45 -16.38 6.46
C VAL A 108 -25.99 -14.96 6.09
N VAL A 109 -24.69 -14.70 6.15
CA VAL A 109 -24.12 -13.39 5.81
C VAL A 109 -24.28 -13.10 4.31
N TYR A 110 -24.01 -14.08 3.46
CA TYR A 110 -24.23 -13.94 2.03
C TYR A 110 -25.70 -13.64 1.70
N ASN A 111 -26.64 -14.37 2.30
CA ASN A 111 -28.07 -14.18 2.06
C ASN A 111 -28.58 -12.81 2.56
N ALA A 112 -27.90 -12.22 3.52
CA ALA A 112 -28.22 -10.89 4.03
C ALA A 112 -27.67 -9.74 3.18
N LEU A 113 -26.87 -10.04 2.14
CA LEU A 113 -26.39 -9.03 1.21
C LEU A 113 -27.55 -8.40 0.42
N PRO A 114 -27.43 -7.11 0.02
CA PRO A 114 -28.39 -6.51 -0.91
C PRO A 114 -28.50 -7.33 -2.21
N ASP A 115 -29.65 -7.31 -2.85
CA ASP A 115 -29.94 -8.10 -4.06
C ASP A 115 -28.89 -7.90 -5.16
N CYS A 116 -28.38 -6.67 -5.33
CA CYS A 116 -27.35 -6.38 -6.33
C CYS A 116 -25.99 -7.05 -6.02
N CYS A 117 -25.80 -7.55 -4.79
CA CYS A 117 -24.56 -8.20 -4.34
C CYS A 117 -24.65 -9.73 -4.31
N HIS A 118 -25.76 -10.32 -4.72
CA HIS A 118 -25.91 -11.78 -4.81
C HIS A 118 -25.18 -12.32 -6.05
N TYR A 119 -23.88 -12.36 -5.99
CA TYR A 119 -23.03 -12.93 -7.03
C TYR A 119 -23.21 -14.45 -7.11
N PRO A 120 -22.96 -15.07 -8.30
CA PRO A 120 -22.97 -16.53 -8.42
C PRO A 120 -21.87 -17.15 -7.55
N ARG A 121 -22.28 -18.02 -6.62
CA ARG A 121 -21.33 -18.69 -5.74
C ARG A 121 -20.78 -19.96 -6.40
N ARG A 122 -19.53 -20.26 -6.07
CA ARG A 122 -18.94 -21.54 -6.47
C ARG A 122 -19.59 -22.69 -5.71
N SER A 123 -19.85 -23.74 -6.44
CA SER A 123 -20.28 -25.03 -5.87
C SER A 123 -19.12 -25.68 -5.13
#